data_799a3b95f18d308b567f69150c3d48af
#
_entry.id   799a3b95f18d308b567f69150c3d48af
#
_cell.length_a   1.000
_cell.length_b   1.000
_cell.length_c   1.000
_cell.angle_alpha   90.00
_cell.angle_beta   90.00
_cell.angle_gamma   90.00
#
_symmetry.space_group_name_H-M   'P 1'
#
loop_
_entity.id
_entity.type
_entity.pdbx_description
1 polymer ?
#
loop_
_entity_poly.entity_id
_entity_poly.type
_entity_poly.pdbx_seq_one_letter_code
_entity_poly.pdbx_strand_id
1 'polypeptide(L)'
;MAESNKMKEIPVNKLMVQMGIPMILSMALQAVYNIVDSAFVGNMKVGSEAALNALTLVFPVQMLMVAVGIGTGVGTNALLARTLGEGKNKKAAKVAGNSLFLGVIICAVCLLFGIFGVKAYISSQTADTEVIAMGTSYLRICCVLSFGIIFFSLFEKLLQATGRSLYSTIGQVVGAVVNIILDPAMIYGIGPVPEMGVEGAAYATVIGQIVSAGLLFIFHMKLNREFEHGIKFMKPDGRTIAGIYSIGLPAIIAQALMSVMVYVMNLILKFSPSAQTAYGLFYKVQQFVLFLAFGLRDAITPIIAYAYGMGSKKRIRDGIKYGLIYTTALMILGILITEIFPDAFATLFNAGQSRTYFISAMRIISISFIFAGINIAYQGIYQALDGGLESLVISLLRQLVIILPLAGIFSIFVKNGTAGISLIWWSFPITELVACAAGYAFLKKISKNRVEKLS
;
A
#
# COMPACT_ATOMS: atom_id res chain seq x y z
N MET A 1 18.98 7.67 31.46
CA MET A 1 18.01 8.68 31.07
C MET A 1 16.99 7.99 30.18
N ALA A 2 15.70 7.98 30.51
CA ALA A 2 14.66 7.47 29.64
C ALA A 2 14.71 8.28 28.35
N GLU A 3 14.92 7.61 27.21
CA GLU A 3 14.80 8.29 25.89
C GLU A 3 13.44 8.95 25.86
N SER A 4 13.46 10.29 25.70
CA SER A 4 12.27 11.12 25.58
C SER A 4 11.31 10.49 24.57
N ASN A 5 10.08 10.21 24.99
CA ASN A 5 9.10 9.58 24.12
C ASN A 5 8.62 10.61 23.09
N LYS A 6 9.26 10.62 21.92
CA LYS A 6 9.02 11.55 20.80
C LYS A 6 7.52 11.71 20.49
N MET A 7 6.77 10.62 20.58
CA MET A 7 5.32 10.61 20.32
C MET A 7 4.53 11.45 21.33
N LYS A 8 5.06 11.61 22.56
CA LYS A 8 4.42 12.39 23.64
C LYS A 8 4.86 13.84 23.62
N GLU A 9 6.14 14.12 23.41
CA GLU A 9 6.76 15.43 23.69
C GLU A 9 6.77 16.35 22.48
N ILE A 10 6.99 15.81 21.27
CA ILE A 10 7.08 16.64 20.05
C ILE A 10 5.70 17.20 19.69
N PRO A 11 5.59 18.51 19.35
CA PRO A 11 4.36 19.06 18.79
C PRO A 11 3.88 18.31 17.55
N VAL A 12 2.57 18.07 17.45
CA VAL A 12 1.99 17.16 16.44
C VAL A 12 2.31 17.59 15.00
N ASN A 13 2.35 18.89 14.71
CA ASN A 13 2.73 19.41 13.39
C ASN A 13 4.17 19.01 13.00
N LYS A 14 5.14 19.17 13.91
CA LYS A 14 6.53 18.77 13.70
C LYS A 14 6.67 17.25 13.61
N LEU A 15 5.98 16.52 14.48
CA LEU A 15 5.98 15.06 14.49
C LEU A 15 5.42 14.50 13.17
N MET A 16 4.34 15.09 12.64
CA MET A 16 3.74 14.72 11.35
C MET A 16 4.73 14.87 10.19
N VAL A 17 5.52 15.94 10.17
CA VAL A 17 6.56 16.15 9.16
C VAL A 17 7.73 15.17 9.35
N GLN A 18 8.21 15.00 10.58
CA GLN A 18 9.34 14.10 10.87
C GLN A 18 9.04 12.63 10.56
N MET A 19 7.81 12.19 10.77
CA MET A 19 7.37 10.84 10.43
C MET A 19 6.89 10.73 8.99
N GLY A 20 6.19 11.75 8.50
CA GLY A 20 5.57 11.74 7.18
C GLY A 20 6.57 11.78 6.04
N ILE A 21 7.60 12.63 6.11
CA ILE A 21 8.60 12.73 5.02
C ILE A 21 9.28 11.38 4.75
N PRO A 22 9.84 10.67 5.75
CA PRO A 22 10.41 9.34 5.49
C PRO A 22 9.41 8.36 4.88
N MET A 23 8.17 8.33 5.37
CA MET A 23 7.13 7.43 4.86
C MET A 23 6.70 7.76 3.43
N ILE A 24 6.61 9.05 3.08
CA ILE A 24 6.36 9.50 1.71
C ILE A 24 7.48 9.05 0.78
N LEU A 25 8.74 9.26 1.19
CA LEU A 25 9.92 8.80 0.43
C LEU A 25 9.92 7.29 0.24
N SER A 26 9.54 6.54 1.29
CA SER A 26 9.40 5.09 1.27
C SER A 26 8.42 4.64 0.18
N MET A 27 7.22 5.24 0.15
CA MET A 27 6.19 4.93 -0.84
C MET A 27 6.60 5.34 -2.27
N ALA A 28 7.25 6.51 -2.43
CA ALA A 28 7.77 6.96 -3.72
C ALA A 28 8.83 6.00 -4.27
N LEU A 29 9.75 5.55 -3.43
CA LEU A 29 10.77 4.56 -3.81
C LEU A 29 10.17 3.21 -4.18
N GLN A 30 9.12 2.78 -3.49
CA GLN A 30 8.40 1.55 -3.84
C GLN A 30 7.79 1.63 -5.24
N ALA A 31 7.25 2.78 -5.64
CA ALA A 31 6.73 2.98 -6.99
C ALA A 31 7.83 2.91 -8.04
N VAL A 32 8.98 3.56 -7.78
CA VAL A 32 10.14 3.52 -8.70
C VAL A 32 10.69 2.10 -8.81
N TYR A 33 10.87 1.42 -7.71
CA TYR A 33 11.35 0.05 -7.67
C TYR A 33 10.48 -0.90 -8.52
N ASN A 34 9.15 -0.85 -8.39
CA ASN A 34 8.25 -1.69 -9.18
C ASN A 34 8.36 -1.44 -10.70
N ILE A 35 8.65 -0.20 -11.10
CA ILE A 35 8.87 0.15 -12.50
C ILE A 35 10.19 -0.43 -13.01
N VAL A 36 11.26 -0.31 -12.22
CA VAL A 36 12.60 -0.77 -12.56
C VAL A 36 12.66 -2.30 -12.70
N ASP A 37 12.09 -3.04 -11.75
CA ASP A 37 11.98 -4.51 -11.78
C ASP A 37 11.26 -5.00 -13.04
N SER A 38 10.11 -4.41 -13.35
CA SER A 38 9.37 -4.74 -14.59
C SER A 38 10.16 -4.42 -15.87
N ALA A 39 10.97 -3.36 -15.86
CA ALA A 39 11.78 -2.98 -17.00
C ALA A 39 12.92 -3.99 -17.25
N PHE A 40 13.56 -4.49 -16.18
CA PHE A 40 14.61 -5.52 -16.32
C PHE A 40 14.05 -6.81 -16.92
N VAL A 41 12.91 -7.30 -16.43
CA VAL A 41 12.29 -8.51 -16.97
C VAL A 41 11.83 -8.32 -18.41
N GLY A 42 11.28 -7.16 -18.75
CA GLY A 42 10.85 -6.83 -20.11
C GLY A 42 11.99 -6.71 -21.13
N ASN A 43 13.22 -6.52 -20.68
CA ASN A 43 14.41 -6.43 -21.53
C ASN A 43 15.23 -7.73 -21.62
N MET A 44 14.69 -8.87 -21.18
CA MET A 44 15.32 -10.17 -21.35
C MET A 44 15.51 -10.50 -22.84
N LYS A 45 16.64 -11.10 -23.18
CA LYS A 45 17.00 -11.45 -24.58
C LYS A 45 16.13 -12.55 -25.16
N VAL A 46 15.69 -13.50 -24.35
CA VAL A 46 14.90 -14.68 -24.73
C VAL A 46 13.73 -14.81 -23.78
N GLY A 47 12.55 -15.10 -24.33
CA GLY A 47 11.35 -15.37 -23.53
C GLY A 47 10.76 -14.17 -22.79
N SER A 48 11.12 -12.93 -23.15
CA SER A 48 10.63 -11.72 -22.47
C SER A 48 9.11 -11.58 -22.48
N GLU A 49 8.46 -11.96 -23.59
CA GLU A 49 6.99 -11.93 -23.71
C GLU A 49 6.32 -12.96 -22.80
N ALA A 50 6.82 -14.21 -22.80
CA ALA A 50 6.36 -15.26 -21.90
C ALA A 50 6.61 -14.88 -20.43
N ALA A 51 7.76 -14.27 -20.13
CA ALA A 51 8.10 -13.78 -18.80
C ALA A 51 7.15 -12.70 -18.32
N LEU A 52 6.86 -11.69 -19.14
CA LEU A 52 5.90 -10.62 -18.79
C LEU A 52 4.49 -11.16 -18.62
N ASN A 53 4.08 -12.14 -19.44
CA ASN A 53 2.80 -12.83 -19.26
C ASN A 53 2.78 -13.61 -17.95
N ALA A 54 3.83 -14.37 -17.65
CA ALA A 54 3.95 -15.09 -16.38
C ALA A 54 3.85 -14.15 -15.18
N LEU A 55 4.55 -13.00 -15.18
CA LEU A 55 4.46 -11.99 -14.11
C LEU A 55 3.04 -11.44 -13.96
N THR A 56 2.34 -11.24 -15.08
CA THR A 56 0.94 -10.78 -15.04
C THR A 56 0.02 -11.78 -14.33
N LEU A 57 0.22 -13.09 -14.59
CA LEU A 57 -0.55 -14.15 -13.94
C LEU A 57 -0.20 -14.34 -12.44
N VAL A 58 1.05 -14.06 -12.07
CA VAL A 58 1.54 -14.14 -10.69
C VAL A 58 1.07 -12.95 -9.84
N PHE A 59 0.92 -11.79 -10.44
CA PHE A 59 0.64 -10.52 -9.78
C PHE A 59 -0.52 -10.55 -8.76
N PRO A 60 -1.69 -11.18 -9.03
CA PRO A 60 -2.79 -11.21 -8.05
C PRO A 60 -2.42 -11.88 -6.73
N VAL A 61 -1.65 -12.98 -6.78
CA VAL A 61 -1.22 -13.68 -5.55
C VAL A 61 -0.18 -12.85 -4.80
N GLN A 62 0.78 -12.25 -5.50
CA GLN A 62 1.73 -11.34 -4.86
C GLN A 62 1.02 -10.16 -4.19
N MET A 63 0.04 -9.56 -4.86
CA MET A 63 -0.76 -8.47 -4.28
C MET A 63 -1.54 -8.92 -3.05
N LEU A 64 -2.06 -10.13 -3.04
CA LEU A 64 -2.72 -10.69 -1.86
C LEU A 64 -1.75 -10.89 -0.70
N MET A 65 -0.55 -11.42 -0.96
CA MET A 65 0.50 -11.57 0.07
C MET A 65 0.89 -10.22 0.67
N VAL A 66 1.11 -9.22 -0.18
CA VAL A 66 1.41 -7.84 0.24
C VAL A 66 0.24 -7.25 1.04
N ALA A 67 -1.00 -7.43 0.57
CA ALA A 67 -2.19 -6.92 1.25
C ALA A 67 -2.35 -7.52 2.65
N VAL A 68 -2.13 -8.83 2.80
CA VAL A 68 -2.21 -9.52 4.10
C VAL A 68 -1.09 -9.04 5.04
N GLY A 69 0.14 -8.90 4.54
CA GLY A 69 1.27 -8.38 5.33
C GLY A 69 1.03 -6.94 5.79
N ILE A 70 0.71 -6.04 4.86
CA ILE A 70 0.45 -4.62 5.15
C ILE A 70 -0.76 -4.46 6.07
N GLY A 71 -1.87 -5.14 5.80
CA GLY A 71 -3.09 -5.00 6.59
C GLY A 71 -2.92 -5.51 8.02
N THR A 72 -2.26 -6.66 8.22
CA THR A 72 -1.89 -7.15 9.56
C THR A 72 -0.97 -6.15 10.27
N GLY A 73 -0.01 -5.58 9.53
CA GLY A 73 0.88 -4.53 10.01
C GLY A 73 0.15 -3.25 10.41
N VAL A 74 -0.83 -2.79 9.62
CA VAL A 74 -1.64 -1.59 9.92
C VAL A 74 -2.44 -1.78 11.21
N GLY A 75 -3.09 -2.94 11.38
CA GLY A 75 -3.79 -3.25 12.63
C GLY A 75 -2.86 -3.30 13.83
N THR A 76 -1.67 -3.89 13.66
CA THR A 76 -0.61 -3.92 14.68
C THR A 76 -0.14 -2.51 15.03
N ASN A 77 0.13 -1.67 14.03
CA ASN A 77 0.59 -0.29 14.20
C ASN A 77 -0.40 0.53 15.05
N ALA A 78 -1.67 0.54 14.68
CA ALA A 78 -2.69 1.29 15.39
C ALA A 78 -2.87 0.81 16.84
N LEU A 79 -2.98 -0.51 17.04
CA LEU A 79 -3.17 -1.09 18.38
C LEU A 79 -1.93 -0.92 19.26
N LEU A 80 -0.72 -1.09 18.70
CA LEU A 80 0.53 -0.91 19.44
C LEU A 80 0.72 0.56 19.84
N ALA A 81 0.58 1.50 18.92
CA ALA A 81 0.73 2.93 19.22
C ALA A 81 -0.26 3.38 20.29
N ARG A 82 -1.52 2.95 20.20
CA ARG A 82 -2.54 3.21 21.25
C ARG A 82 -2.13 2.63 22.59
N THR A 83 -1.72 1.37 22.64
CA THR A 83 -1.36 0.68 23.88
C THR A 83 -0.15 1.34 24.55
N LEU A 84 0.80 1.82 23.77
CA LEU A 84 1.93 2.62 24.25
C LEU A 84 1.47 3.98 24.80
N GLY A 85 0.51 4.64 24.13
CA GLY A 85 -0.11 5.86 24.62
C GLY A 85 -0.83 5.68 25.96
N GLU A 86 -1.46 4.50 26.18
CA GLU A 86 -2.06 4.11 27.46
C GLU A 86 -1.01 3.83 28.56
N GLY A 87 0.29 3.80 28.25
CA GLY A 87 1.36 3.44 29.18
C GLY A 87 1.40 1.96 29.56
N LYS A 88 0.73 1.07 28.82
CA LYS A 88 0.60 -0.37 29.09
C LYS A 88 1.68 -1.20 28.40
N ASN A 89 2.94 -1.06 28.80
CA ASN A 89 4.10 -1.66 28.13
C ASN A 89 4.03 -3.19 28.01
N LYS A 90 3.48 -3.90 29.02
CA LYS A 90 3.27 -5.36 28.97
C LYS A 90 2.25 -5.76 27.90
N LYS A 91 1.19 -4.96 27.73
CA LYS A 91 0.20 -5.18 26.68
C LYS A 91 0.79 -4.86 25.30
N ALA A 92 1.61 -3.81 25.20
CA ALA A 92 2.36 -3.47 23.99
C ALA A 92 3.28 -4.62 23.54
N ALA A 93 4.01 -5.25 24.48
CA ALA A 93 4.81 -6.44 24.21
C ALA A 93 3.97 -7.61 23.66
N LYS A 94 2.77 -7.83 24.23
CA LYS A 94 1.83 -8.85 23.69
C LYS A 94 1.34 -8.52 22.28
N VAL A 95 1.04 -7.26 21.98
CA VAL A 95 0.62 -6.84 20.63
C VAL A 95 1.73 -7.10 19.64
N ALA A 96 2.96 -6.68 19.94
CA ALA A 96 4.13 -6.94 19.08
C ALA A 96 4.39 -8.44 18.91
N GLY A 97 4.39 -9.21 19.99
CA GLY A 97 4.61 -10.67 19.94
C GLY A 97 3.53 -11.40 19.14
N ASN A 98 2.24 -11.05 19.34
CA ASN A 98 1.14 -11.67 18.59
C ASN A 98 1.18 -11.29 17.11
N SER A 99 1.64 -10.08 16.74
CA SER A 99 1.82 -9.74 15.34
C SER A 99 2.90 -10.60 14.67
N LEU A 100 4.02 -10.87 15.37
CA LEU A 100 5.06 -11.78 14.87
C LEU A 100 4.56 -13.23 14.76
N PHE A 101 3.76 -13.69 15.74
CA PHE A 101 3.09 -14.98 15.66
C PHE A 101 2.19 -15.08 14.43
N LEU A 102 1.37 -14.07 14.16
CA LEU A 102 0.55 -14.00 12.95
C LEU A 102 1.40 -14.02 11.69
N GLY A 103 2.54 -13.32 11.69
CA GLY A 103 3.52 -13.39 10.60
C GLY A 103 3.98 -14.81 10.31
N VAL A 104 4.29 -15.60 11.35
CA VAL A 104 4.66 -17.03 11.18
C VAL A 104 3.52 -17.83 10.56
N ILE A 105 2.28 -17.64 11.01
CA ILE A 105 1.10 -18.32 10.44
C ILE A 105 0.91 -17.94 8.97
N ILE A 106 0.99 -16.66 8.63
CA ILE A 106 0.87 -16.19 7.23
C ILE A 106 1.95 -16.82 6.37
N CYS A 107 3.21 -16.83 6.83
CA CYS A 107 4.31 -17.49 6.12
C CYS A 107 4.07 -18.99 5.93
N ALA A 108 3.55 -19.67 6.95
CA ALA A 108 3.21 -21.10 6.83
C ALA A 108 2.12 -21.35 5.77
N VAL A 109 1.10 -20.50 5.71
CA VAL A 109 0.05 -20.59 4.67
C VAL A 109 0.65 -20.33 3.28
N CYS A 110 1.49 -19.29 3.14
CA CYS A 110 2.17 -19.00 1.87
C CYS A 110 3.10 -20.16 1.44
N LEU A 111 3.83 -20.74 2.39
CA LEU A 111 4.71 -21.89 2.14
C LEU A 111 3.92 -23.11 1.62
N LEU A 112 2.81 -23.45 2.29
CA LEU A 112 1.95 -24.55 1.87
C LEU A 112 1.37 -24.31 0.47
N PHE A 113 0.90 -23.09 0.20
CA PHE A 113 0.44 -22.71 -1.13
C PHE A 113 1.58 -22.75 -2.16
N GLY A 114 2.78 -22.30 -1.80
CA GLY A 114 3.98 -22.33 -2.64
C GLY A 114 4.36 -23.74 -3.08
N ILE A 115 4.25 -24.73 -2.18
CA ILE A 115 4.60 -26.12 -2.45
C ILE A 115 3.48 -26.81 -3.25
N PHE A 116 2.22 -26.68 -2.85
CA PHE A 116 1.12 -27.50 -3.35
C PHE A 116 0.18 -26.79 -4.32
N GLY A 117 0.00 -25.44 -4.20
CA GLY A 117 -1.06 -24.71 -4.89
C GLY A 117 -0.61 -23.99 -6.16
N VAL A 118 0.64 -23.52 -6.23
CA VAL A 118 1.11 -22.61 -7.28
C VAL A 118 0.95 -23.18 -8.69
N LYS A 119 1.36 -24.43 -8.91
CA LYS A 119 1.26 -25.05 -10.24
C LYS A 119 -0.20 -25.14 -10.71
N ALA A 120 -1.10 -25.59 -9.83
CA ALA A 120 -2.53 -25.67 -10.15
C ALA A 120 -3.12 -24.30 -10.46
N TYR A 121 -2.75 -23.27 -9.67
CA TYR A 121 -3.17 -21.88 -9.89
C TYR A 121 -2.74 -21.34 -11.25
N ILE A 122 -1.46 -21.45 -11.62
CA ILE A 122 -0.96 -20.95 -12.92
C ILE A 122 -1.56 -21.73 -14.08
N SER A 123 -1.59 -23.07 -14.01
CA SER A 123 -2.17 -23.93 -15.06
C SER A 123 -3.67 -23.73 -15.26
N SER A 124 -4.39 -23.17 -14.29
CA SER A 124 -5.80 -22.81 -14.46
C SER A 124 -6.02 -21.56 -15.32
N GLN A 125 -4.97 -20.76 -15.55
CA GLN A 125 -5.08 -19.47 -16.24
C GLN A 125 -4.52 -19.49 -17.66
N THR A 126 -3.63 -20.42 -17.99
CA THR A 126 -3.00 -20.53 -19.32
C THR A 126 -2.71 -21.98 -19.67
N ALA A 127 -2.70 -22.27 -20.96
CA ALA A 127 -2.27 -23.56 -21.50
C ALA A 127 -0.82 -23.52 -22.05
N ASP A 128 -0.20 -22.35 -22.09
CA ASP A 128 1.17 -22.15 -22.55
C ASP A 128 2.16 -22.75 -21.56
N THR A 129 2.90 -23.75 -22.00
CA THR A 129 3.82 -24.53 -21.16
C THR A 129 5.01 -23.72 -20.66
N GLU A 130 5.48 -22.74 -21.46
CA GLU A 130 6.60 -21.86 -21.10
C GLU A 130 6.15 -20.85 -20.02
N VAL A 131 4.99 -20.23 -20.20
CA VAL A 131 4.38 -19.33 -19.20
C VAL A 131 4.07 -20.08 -17.91
N ILE A 132 3.57 -21.33 -17.98
CA ILE A 132 3.32 -22.16 -16.80
C ILE A 132 4.63 -22.44 -16.05
N ALA A 133 5.70 -22.80 -16.76
CA ALA A 133 6.99 -23.07 -16.14
C ALA A 133 7.54 -21.84 -15.42
N MET A 134 7.63 -20.70 -16.14
CA MET A 134 8.16 -19.44 -15.61
C MET A 134 7.31 -18.90 -14.44
N GLY A 135 5.98 -18.86 -14.58
CA GLY A 135 5.08 -18.38 -13.55
C GLY A 135 5.08 -19.27 -12.30
N THR A 136 5.17 -20.60 -12.49
CA THR A 136 5.26 -21.54 -11.37
C THR A 136 6.56 -21.39 -10.60
N SER A 137 7.70 -21.30 -11.27
CA SER A 137 9.01 -21.08 -10.63
C SER A 137 9.03 -19.76 -9.87
N TYR A 138 8.67 -18.67 -10.52
CA TYR A 138 8.63 -17.33 -9.91
C TYR A 138 7.76 -17.28 -8.65
N LEU A 139 6.49 -17.67 -8.79
CA LEU A 139 5.55 -17.59 -7.67
C LEU A 139 5.90 -18.56 -6.54
N ARG A 140 6.43 -19.73 -6.86
CA ARG A 140 6.91 -20.68 -5.85
C ARG A 140 8.04 -20.08 -5.01
N ILE A 141 9.04 -19.44 -5.63
CA ILE A 141 10.13 -18.77 -4.92
C ILE A 141 9.57 -17.69 -3.99
N CYS A 142 8.68 -16.83 -4.49
CA CYS A 142 8.06 -15.76 -3.70
C CYS A 142 7.23 -16.30 -2.52
N CYS A 143 6.47 -17.38 -2.72
CA CYS A 143 5.63 -17.96 -1.67
C CYS A 143 6.43 -18.73 -0.62
N VAL A 144 7.40 -19.54 -1.04
CA VAL A 144 8.24 -20.34 -0.13
C VAL A 144 9.12 -19.43 0.73
N LEU A 145 9.63 -18.35 0.15
CA LEU A 145 10.47 -17.37 0.85
C LEU A 145 9.70 -16.13 1.30
N SER A 146 8.38 -16.24 1.48
CA SER A 146 7.49 -15.14 1.84
C SER A 146 7.80 -14.47 3.18
N PHE A 147 8.61 -15.11 4.02
CA PHE A 147 9.02 -14.54 5.30
C PHE A 147 9.73 -13.18 5.14
N GLY A 148 10.43 -12.95 4.03
CA GLY A 148 11.04 -11.66 3.72
C GLY A 148 10.00 -10.53 3.71
N ILE A 149 9.00 -10.64 2.84
CA ILE A 149 7.98 -9.58 2.67
C ILE A 149 7.06 -9.45 3.90
N ILE A 150 6.68 -10.57 4.53
CA ILE A 150 5.77 -10.57 5.68
C ILE A 150 6.46 -9.94 6.90
N PHE A 151 7.66 -10.37 7.26
CA PHE A 151 8.37 -9.80 8.40
C PHE A 151 8.90 -8.39 8.13
N PHE A 152 9.29 -8.06 6.89
CA PHE A 152 9.54 -6.68 6.49
C PHE A 152 8.35 -5.78 6.84
N SER A 153 7.14 -6.14 6.36
CA SER A 153 5.91 -5.36 6.60
C SER A 153 5.60 -5.22 8.10
N LEU A 154 5.78 -6.28 8.88
CA LEU A 154 5.50 -6.23 10.32
C LEU A 154 6.51 -5.37 11.08
N PHE A 155 7.82 -5.56 10.86
CA PHE A 155 8.84 -4.75 11.54
C PHE A 155 8.79 -3.28 11.12
N GLU A 156 8.48 -3.00 9.86
CA GLU A 156 8.19 -1.65 9.39
C GLU A 156 7.11 -1.00 10.25
N LYS A 157 5.97 -1.64 10.42
CA LYS A 157 4.83 -1.11 11.17
C LYS A 157 5.09 -1.05 12.68
N LEU A 158 5.87 -1.96 13.23
CA LEU A 158 6.31 -1.91 14.63
C LEU A 158 7.22 -0.69 14.91
N LEU A 159 8.12 -0.34 13.98
CA LEU A 159 8.97 0.85 14.08
C LEU A 159 8.17 2.14 13.88
N GLN A 160 7.21 2.14 12.95
CA GLN A 160 6.32 3.28 12.72
C GLN A 160 5.45 3.56 13.95
N ALA A 161 4.92 2.53 14.62
CA ALA A 161 4.09 2.66 15.82
C ALA A 161 4.81 3.33 17.00
N THR A 162 6.14 3.26 17.04
CA THR A 162 6.99 3.87 18.07
C THR A 162 7.61 5.21 17.63
N GLY A 163 7.18 5.75 16.47
CA GLY A 163 7.68 7.02 15.94
C GLY A 163 9.05 6.94 15.24
N ARG A 164 9.50 5.73 14.89
CA ARG A 164 10.81 5.47 14.25
C ARG A 164 10.71 5.25 12.75
N SER A 165 9.88 6.05 12.07
CA SER A 165 9.63 5.95 10.63
C SER A 165 10.89 6.11 9.76
N LEU A 166 11.86 6.92 10.18
CA LEU A 166 13.13 7.05 9.47
C LEU A 166 13.86 5.71 9.34
N TYR A 167 13.87 4.91 10.41
CA TYR A 167 14.53 3.61 10.39
C TYR A 167 13.75 2.59 9.53
N SER A 168 12.42 2.67 9.51
CA SER A 168 11.62 1.84 8.60
C SER A 168 11.92 2.19 7.14
N THR A 169 12.05 3.48 6.82
CA THR A 169 12.44 3.94 5.48
C THR A 169 13.86 3.49 5.10
N ILE A 170 14.84 3.59 6.01
CA ILE A 170 16.21 3.11 5.75
C ILE A 170 16.18 1.61 5.39
N GLY A 171 15.44 0.79 6.13
CA GLY A 171 15.33 -0.63 5.83
C GLY A 171 14.74 -0.90 4.45
N GLN A 172 13.70 -0.16 4.06
CA GLN A 172 13.09 -0.28 2.74
C GLN A 172 14.03 0.17 1.62
N VAL A 173 14.72 1.30 1.80
CA VAL A 173 15.70 1.81 0.81
C VAL A 173 16.82 0.80 0.58
N VAL A 174 17.38 0.25 1.66
CA VAL A 174 18.46 -0.74 1.56
C VAL A 174 18.00 -1.98 0.79
N GLY A 175 16.80 -2.50 1.08
CA GLY A 175 16.28 -3.66 0.36
C GLY A 175 15.99 -3.35 -1.11
N ALA A 176 15.46 -2.17 -1.43
CA ALA A 176 15.22 -1.75 -2.81
C ALA A 176 16.56 -1.62 -3.58
N VAL A 177 17.58 -1.04 -2.98
CA VAL A 177 18.92 -0.93 -3.59
C VAL A 177 19.53 -2.31 -3.82
N VAL A 178 19.45 -3.21 -2.84
CA VAL A 178 19.93 -4.59 -3.00
C VAL A 178 19.21 -5.30 -4.14
N ASN A 179 17.89 -5.17 -4.24
CA ASN A 179 17.13 -5.75 -5.33
C ASN A 179 17.56 -5.16 -6.69
N ILE A 180 17.59 -3.83 -6.86
CA ILE A 180 17.99 -3.16 -8.12
C ILE A 180 19.40 -3.58 -8.57
N ILE A 181 20.32 -3.86 -7.64
CA ILE A 181 21.67 -4.34 -7.97
C ILE A 181 21.63 -5.82 -8.38
N LEU A 182 20.82 -6.64 -7.69
CA LEU A 182 20.76 -8.08 -7.93
C LEU A 182 19.93 -8.43 -9.17
N ASP A 183 18.91 -7.64 -9.53
CA ASP A 183 18.08 -7.90 -10.71
C ASP A 183 18.91 -8.12 -11.99
N PRO A 184 19.71 -7.16 -12.47
CA PRO A 184 20.49 -7.38 -13.67
C PRO A 184 21.54 -8.49 -13.51
N ALA A 185 22.11 -8.65 -12.30
CA ALA A 185 23.10 -9.68 -12.04
C ALA A 185 22.52 -11.10 -12.15
N MET A 186 21.30 -11.29 -11.63
CA MET A 186 20.66 -12.62 -11.59
C MET A 186 19.80 -12.88 -12.84
N ILE A 187 19.17 -11.86 -13.41
CA ILE A 187 18.37 -12.00 -14.63
C ILE A 187 19.27 -12.30 -15.84
N TYR A 188 20.34 -11.52 -16.02
CA TYR A 188 21.19 -11.57 -17.21
C TYR A 188 22.49 -12.37 -17.01
N GLY A 189 22.81 -12.78 -15.80
CA GLY A 189 24.04 -13.51 -15.52
C GLY A 189 25.30 -12.65 -15.60
N ILE A 190 25.53 -11.76 -14.62
CA ILE A 190 26.70 -10.88 -14.62
C ILE A 190 27.75 -11.40 -13.62
N GLY A 191 28.99 -11.54 -14.07
CA GLY A 191 30.11 -11.99 -13.25
C GLY A 191 30.01 -13.47 -12.88
N PRO A 192 30.12 -13.85 -11.60
CA PRO A 192 30.03 -15.26 -11.18
C PRO A 192 28.60 -15.79 -11.07
N VAL A 193 27.58 -14.96 -11.28
CA VAL A 193 26.18 -15.33 -11.16
C VAL A 193 25.70 -15.89 -12.50
N PRO A 194 25.10 -17.11 -12.55
CA PRO A 194 24.54 -17.65 -13.78
C PRO A 194 23.30 -16.87 -14.21
N GLU A 195 23.01 -16.87 -15.51
CA GLU A 195 21.77 -16.32 -16.04
C GLU A 195 20.57 -17.15 -15.57
N MET A 196 19.67 -16.54 -14.82
CA MET A 196 18.50 -17.19 -14.20
C MET A 196 17.17 -16.68 -14.75
N GLY A 197 17.19 -15.67 -15.60
CA GLY A 197 15.97 -15.10 -16.19
C GLY A 197 14.93 -14.69 -15.14
N VAL A 198 13.68 -15.17 -15.32
CA VAL A 198 12.55 -14.85 -14.43
C VAL A 198 12.77 -15.34 -12.98
N GLU A 199 13.44 -16.46 -12.80
CA GLU A 199 13.80 -16.95 -11.46
C GLU A 199 14.78 -16.02 -10.77
N GLY A 200 15.71 -15.42 -11.54
CA GLY A 200 16.65 -14.42 -11.06
C GLY A 200 15.94 -13.18 -10.50
N ALA A 201 14.91 -12.69 -11.19
CA ALA A 201 14.06 -11.60 -10.69
C ALA A 201 13.35 -11.96 -9.37
N ALA A 202 12.82 -13.22 -9.28
CA ALA A 202 12.20 -13.67 -8.04
C ALA A 202 13.19 -13.70 -6.87
N TYR A 203 14.37 -14.28 -7.07
CA TYR A 203 15.40 -14.33 -6.04
C TYR A 203 15.91 -12.94 -5.64
N ALA A 204 16.16 -12.04 -6.59
CA ALA A 204 16.60 -10.68 -6.31
C ALA A 204 15.57 -9.93 -5.45
N THR A 205 14.29 -10.04 -5.79
CA THR A 205 13.18 -9.47 -5.02
C THR A 205 13.14 -10.02 -3.59
N VAL A 206 13.19 -11.33 -3.45
CA VAL A 206 13.10 -11.98 -2.13
C VAL A 206 14.34 -11.67 -1.27
N ILE A 207 15.54 -11.67 -1.85
CA ILE A 207 16.78 -11.31 -1.12
C ILE A 207 16.67 -9.86 -0.63
N GLY A 208 16.24 -8.92 -1.47
CA GLY A 208 16.01 -7.53 -1.06
C GLY A 208 15.05 -7.43 0.12
N GLN A 209 13.94 -8.18 0.10
CA GLN A 209 12.96 -8.23 1.18
C GLN A 209 13.54 -8.85 2.47
N ILE A 210 14.33 -9.91 2.36
CA ILE A 210 14.99 -10.56 3.51
C ILE A 210 16.02 -9.61 4.14
N VAL A 211 16.83 -8.91 3.34
CA VAL A 211 17.79 -7.93 3.83
C VAL A 211 17.06 -6.78 4.55
N SER A 212 15.97 -6.27 3.96
CA SER A 212 15.10 -5.29 4.63
C SER A 212 14.57 -5.82 5.96
N ALA A 213 13.96 -7.00 5.96
CA ALA A 213 13.40 -7.61 7.17
C ALA A 213 14.47 -7.80 8.26
N GLY A 214 15.66 -8.27 7.90
CA GLY A 214 16.77 -8.46 8.81
C GLY A 214 17.26 -7.15 9.42
N LEU A 215 17.41 -6.10 8.61
CA LEU A 215 17.81 -4.78 9.07
C LEU A 215 16.76 -4.16 9.99
N LEU A 216 15.48 -4.26 9.62
CA LEU A 216 14.38 -3.76 10.44
C LEU A 216 14.21 -4.55 11.74
N PHE A 217 14.45 -5.85 11.74
CA PHE A 217 14.53 -6.66 12.95
C PHE A 217 15.63 -6.15 13.90
N ILE A 218 16.82 -5.86 13.38
CA ILE A 218 17.93 -5.30 14.19
C ILE A 218 17.52 -3.94 14.78
N PHE A 219 16.91 -3.07 13.97
CA PHE A 219 16.43 -1.79 14.45
C PHE A 219 15.31 -1.96 15.48
N HIS A 220 14.37 -2.89 15.27
CA HIS A 220 13.32 -3.20 16.22
C HIS A 220 13.88 -3.63 17.58
N MET A 221 14.82 -4.55 17.58
CA MET A 221 15.45 -5.07 18.82
C MET A 221 16.28 -4.00 19.55
N LYS A 222 16.96 -3.13 18.82
CA LYS A 222 17.86 -2.11 19.43
C LYS A 222 17.13 -0.84 19.85
N LEU A 223 16.09 -0.43 19.12
CA LEU A 223 15.47 0.88 19.28
C LEU A 223 14.14 0.83 20.02
N ASN A 224 13.30 -0.19 19.78
CA ASN A 224 11.99 -0.30 20.43
C ASN A 224 12.12 -0.80 21.87
N ARG A 225 12.65 0.06 22.75
CA ARG A 225 12.88 -0.26 24.17
C ARG A 225 11.69 0.06 25.08
N GLU A 226 10.60 0.57 24.53
CA GLU A 226 9.40 0.93 25.27
C GLU A 226 8.65 -0.27 25.84
N PHE A 227 8.91 -1.46 25.29
CA PHE A 227 8.30 -2.72 25.74
C PHE A 227 9.30 -3.87 25.64
N GLU A 228 9.05 -4.93 26.41
CA GLU A 228 9.89 -6.10 26.43
C GLU A 228 9.74 -6.92 25.14
N HIS A 229 10.88 -7.46 24.68
CA HIS A 229 10.94 -8.42 23.59
C HIS A 229 11.08 -9.85 24.12
N GLY A 230 10.52 -10.83 23.43
CA GLY A 230 10.73 -12.24 23.77
C GLY A 230 9.64 -13.16 23.25
N ILE A 231 10.01 -14.42 23.05
CA ILE A 231 9.14 -15.48 22.52
C ILE A 231 7.91 -15.71 23.43
N LYS A 232 8.03 -15.43 24.72
CA LYS A 232 6.90 -15.56 25.69
C LYS A 232 5.68 -14.70 25.28
N PHE A 233 5.89 -13.58 24.56
CA PHE A 233 4.84 -12.68 24.09
C PHE A 233 4.20 -13.12 22.78
N MET A 234 4.81 -14.09 22.09
CA MET A 234 4.25 -14.70 20.87
C MET A 234 3.15 -15.71 21.16
N LYS A 235 2.93 -16.07 22.44
CA LYS A 235 1.80 -16.93 22.82
C LYS A 235 0.50 -16.29 22.32
N PRO A 236 -0.30 -17.01 21.50
CA PRO A 236 -1.51 -16.47 20.90
C PRO A 236 -2.52 -16.02 21.96
N ASP A 237 -2.96 -14.77 21.84
CA ASP A 237 -4.00 -14.17 22.67
C ASP A 237 -5.16 -13.70 21.78
N GLY A 238 -6.29 -14.40 21.85
CA GLY A 238 -7.44 -14.16 20.96
C GLY A 238 -7.96 -12.73 21.01
N ARG A 239 -7.89 -12.06 22.17
CA ARG A 239 -8.32 -10.66 22.31
C ARG A 239 -7.38 -9.71 21.58
N THR A 240 -6.08 -9.94 21.69
CA THR A 240 -5.06 -9.14 20.98
C THR A 240 -5.16 -9.36 19.47
N ILE A 241 -5.30 -10.61 19.02
CA ILE A 241 -5.46 -10.97 17.61
C ILE A 241 -6.73 -10.34 17.03
N ALA A 242 -7.86 -10.44 17.74
CA ALA A 242 -9.10 -9.78 17.33
C ALA A 242 -8.94 -8.25 17.26
N GLY A 243 -8.21 -7.64 18.18
CA GLY A 243 -7.89 -6.21 18.16
C GLY A 243 -7.02 -5.82 16.95
N ILE A 244 -6.05 -6.64 16.57
CA ILE A 244 -5.25 -6.41 15.35
C ILE A 244 -6.13 -6.49 14.11
N TYR A 245 -6.94 -7.53 13.96
CA TYR A 245 -7.75 -7.74 12.76
C TYR A 245 -9.04 -6.91 12.71
N SER A 246 -9.50 -6.31 13.81
CA SER A 246 -10.58 -5.32 13.76
C SER A 246 -10.25 -4.12 12.86
N ILE A 247 -8.97 -3.80 12.72
CA ILE A 247 -8.43 -2.76 11.84
C ILE A 247 -7.74 -3.38 10.63
N GLY A 248 -6.96 -4.45 10.84
CA GLY A 248 -6.15 -5.09 9.83
C GLY A 248 -6.96 -5.76 8.72
N LEU A 249 -8.04 -6.47 9.04
CA LEU A 249 -8.88 -7.12 8.02
C LEU A 249 -9.57 -6.10 7.08
N PRO A 250 -10.19 -5.03 7.59
CA PRO A 250 -10.63 -3.92 6.74
C PRO A 250 -9.54 -3.36 5.83
N ALA A 251 -8.32 -3.23 6.30
CA ALA A 251 -7.20 -2.74 5.51
C ALA A 251 -6.76 -3.73 4.42
N ILE A 252 -6.75 -5.04 4.70
CA ILE A 252 -6.51 -6.10 3.71
C ILE A 252 -7.55 -6.02 2.58
N ILE A 253 -8.82 -5.96 2.93
CA ILE A 253 -9.92 -5.87 1.95
C ILE A 253 -9.79 -4.59 1.12
N ALA A 254 -9.52 -3.45 1.76
CA ALA A 254 -9.35 -2.18 1.07
C ALA A 254 -8.21 -2.22 0.03
N GLN A 255 -7.11 -2.91 0.35
CA GLN A 255 -5.98 -3.08 -0.58
C GLN A 255 -6.36 -3.99 -1.76
N ALA A 256 -7.08 -5.08 -1.50
CA ALA A 256 -7.54 -5.99 -2.56
C ALA A 256 -8.55 -5.30 -3.51
N LEU A 257 -9.42 -4.44 -3.00
CA LEU A 257 -10.41 -3.71 -3.79
C LEU A 257 -9.77 -2.81 -4.87
N MET A 258 -8.56 -2.29 -4.65
CA MET A 258 -7.84 -1.49 -5.67
C MET A 258 -7.60 -2.31 -6.95
N SER A 259 -7.19 -3.56 -6.81
CA SER A 259 -6.97 -4.45 -7.95
C SER A 259 -8.28 -4.80 -8.68
N VAL A 260 -9.35 -5.05 -7.91
CA VAL A 260 -10.69 -5.31 -8.47
C VAL A 260 -11.19 -4.10 -9.26
N MET A 261 -11.05 -2.89 -8.73
CA MET A 261 -11.44 -1.66 -9.40
C MET A 261 -10.73 -1.49 -10.76
N VAL A 262 -9.41 -1.67 -10.79
CA VAL A 262 -8.62 -1.55 -12.03
C VAL A 262 -9.06 -2.60 -13.05
N TYR A 263 -9.25 -3.84 -12.62
CA TYR A 263 -9.70 -4.93 -13.50
C TYR A 263 -11.07 -4.63 -14.12
N VAL A 264 -12.07 -4.26 -13.32
CA VAL A 264 -13.42 -3.98 -13.82
C VAL A 264 -13.45 -2.72 -14.67
N MET A 265 -12.66 -1.69 -14.34
CA MET A 265 -12.53 -0.49 -15.17
C MET A 265 -11.97 -0.83 -16.57
N ASN A 266 -10.98 -1.71 -16.64
CA ASN A 266 -10.45 -2.20 -17.91
C ASN A 266 -11.51 -2.98 -18.72
N LEU A 267 -12.39 -3.75 -18.07
CA LEU A 267 -13.52 -4.40 -18.73
C LEU A 267 -14.55 -3.39 -19.28
N ILE A 268 -14.84 -2.34 -18.50
CA ILE A 268 -15.72 -1.25 -18.93
C ILE A 268 -15.15 -0.54 -20.18
N LEU A 269 -13.83 -0.31 -20.22
CA LEU A 269 -13.15 0.36 -21.31
C LEU A 269 -12.80 -0.55 -22.51
N LYS A 270 -13.07 -1.86 -22.45
CA LYS A 270 -12.70 -2.84 -23.49
C LYS A 270 -13.19 -2.47 -24.89
N PHE A 271 -14.29 -1.70 -25.01
CA PHE A 271 -14.83 -1.27 -26.30
C PHE A 271 -13.94 -0.22 -27.02
N SER A 272 -13.01 0.40 -26.33
CA SER A 272 -12.07 1.39 -26.87
C SER A 272 -10.63 1.07 -26.42
N PRO A 273 -9.84 0.30 -27.21
CA PRO A 273 -8.47 -0.07 -26.85
C PRO A 273 -7.57 1.14 -26.53
N SER A 274 -7.72 2.23 -27.29
CA SER A 274 -6.95 3.46 -27.03
C SER A 274 -7.31 4.13 -25.70
N ALA A 275 -8.60 4.11 -25.29
CA ALA A 275 -9.00 4.62 -24.00
C ALA A 275 -8.55 3.69 -22.86
N GLN A 276 -8.58 2.39 -23.06
CA GLN A 276 -8.08 1.39 -22.11
C GLN A 276 -6.56 1.58 -21.87
N THR A 277 -5.79 1.75 -22.95
CA THR A 277 -4.34 2.05 -22.86
C THR A 277 -4.11 3.38 -22.14
N ALA A 278 -4.86 4.43 -22.50
CA ALA A 278 -4.78 5.74 -21.84
C ALA A 278 -5.03 5.64 -20.33
N TYR A 279 -6.05 4.88 -19.92
CA TYR A 279 -6.35 4.63 -18.50
C TYR A 279 -5.18 3.92 -17.80
N GLY A 280 -4.63 2.87 -18.40
CA GLY A 280 -3.51 2.13 -17.83
C GLY A 280 -2.26 2.99 -17.62
N LEU A 281 -1.94 3.88 -18.59
CA LEU A 281 -0.84 4.83 -18.48
C LEU A 281 -1.13 5.89 -17.39
N PHE A 282 -2.34 6.45 -17.41
CA PHE A 282 -2.75 7.42 -16.40
C PHE A 282 -2.72 6.81 -14.98
N TYR A 283 -3.15 5.55 -14.82
CA TYR A 283 -3.17 4.88 -13.53
C TYR A 283 -1.78 4.81 -12.87
N LYS A 284 -0.71 4.68 -13.67
CA LYS A 284 0.67 4.73 -13.16
C LYS A 284 1.01 6.10 -12.56
N VAL A 285 0.60 7.18 -13.23
CA VAL A 285 0.76 8.56 -12.72
C VAL A 285 -0.06 8.75 -11.45
N GLN A 286 -1.32 8.33 -11.46
CA GLN A 286 -2.22 8.41 -10.32
C GLN A 286 -1.65 7.65 -9.10
N GLN A 287 -1.16 6.42 -9.29
CA GLN A 287 -0.54 5.66 -8.20
C GLN A 287 0.63 6.41 -7.56
N PHE A 288 1.51 6.99 -8.38
CA PHE A 288 2.64 7.75 -7.85
C PHE A 288 2.17 8.92 -6.98
N VAL A 289 1.18 9.70 -7.43
CA VAL A 289 0.63 10.81 -6.65
C VAL A 289 -0.07 10.31 -5.37
N LEU A 290 -0.89 9.26 -5.46
CA LEU A 290 -1.61 8.73 -4.31
C LEU A 290 -0.69 8.06 -3.28
N PHE A 291 0.46 7.52 -3.69
CA PHE A 291 1.45 6.96 -2.77
C PHE A 291 2.00 8.01 -1.81
N LEU A 292 2.08 9.27 -2.22
CA LEU A 292 2.43 10.38 -1.31
C LEU A 292 1.39 10.52 -0.19
N ALA A 293 0.09 10.41 -0.53
CA ALA A 293 -0.99 10.43 0.46
C ALA A 293 -0.98 9.18 1.36
N PHE A 294 -0.70 8.00 0.81
CA PHE A 294 -0.57 6.77 1.60
C PHE A 294 0.61 6.84 2.57
N GLY A 295 1.74 7.39 2.15
CA GLY A 295 2.88 7.62 3.05
C GLY A 295 2.51 8.53 4.23
N LEU A 296 1.79 9.62 3.97
CA LEU A 296 1.34 10.51 5.04
C LEU A 296 0.26 9.86 5.93
N ARG A 297 -0.67 9.09 5.37
CA ARG A 297 -1.64 8.30 6.13
C ARG A 297 -0.94 7.38 7.14
N ASP A 298 0.14 6.75 6.74
CA ASP A 298 0.90 5.85 7.58
C ASP A 298 1.56 6.57 8.77
N ALA A 299 1.82 7.89 8.65
CA ALA A 299 2.23 8.74 9.76
C ALA A 299 1.04 9.21 10.63
N ILE A 300 -0.09 9.55 10.01
CA ILE A 300 -1.33 9.97 10.69
C ILE A 300 -1.80 8.90 11.69
N THR A 301 -1.81 7.64 11.24
CA THR A 301 -2.35 6.52 12.03
C THR A 301 -1.67 6.36 13.39
N PRO A 302 -0.35 6.16 13.52
CA PRO A 302 0.28 5.98 14.83
C PRO A 302 0.25 7.23 15.70
N ILE A 303 0.35 8.44 15.10
CA ILE A 303 0.31 9.70 15.86
C ILE A 303 -1.04 9.87 16.55
N ILE A 304 -2.13 9.68 15.83
CA ILE A 304 -3.48 9.81 16.39
C ILE A 304 -3.79 8.65 17.33
N ALA A 305 -3.41 7.41 17.00
CA ALA A 305 -3.62 6.24 17.87
C ALA A 305 -2.90 6.38 19.22
N TYR A 306 -1.67 6.87 19.21
CA TYR A 306 -0.93 7.16 20.43
C TYR A 306 -1.60 8.26 21.25
N ALA A 307 -2.01 9.36 20.60
CA ALA A 307 -2.73 10.46 21.26
C ALA A 307 -4.07 9.99 21.84
N TYR A 308 -4.75 9.06 21.16
CA TYR A 308 -5.98 8.45 21.64
C TYR A 308 -5.74 7.58 22.87
N GLY A 309 -4.68 6.78 22.86
CA GLY A 309 -4.25 6.02 24.05
C GLY A 309 -3.93 6.89 25.25
N MET A 310 -3.33 8.07 25.04
CA MET A 310 -3.05 9.06 26.09
C MET A 310 -4.31 9.80 26.60
N GLY A 311 -5.45 9.67 25.95
CA GLY A 311 -6.65 10.47 26.27
C GLY A 311 -6.53 11.95 25.87
N SER A 312 -5.56 12.34 25.06
CA SER A 312 -5.29 13.75 24.72
C SER A 312 -6.14 14.26 23.56
N LYS A 313 -7.33 14.83 23.87
CA LYS A 313 -8.23 15.45 22.88
C LYS A 313 -7.50 16.46 21.97
N LYS A 314 -6.64 17.29 22.56
CA LYS A 314 -5.89 18.33 21.82
C LYS A 314 -4.99 17.68 20.76
N ARG A 315 -4.17 16.68 21.15
CA ARG A 315 -3.26 16.03 20.19
C ARG A 315 -4.00 15.26 19.11
N ILE A 316 -5.17 14.68 19.40
CA ILE A 316 -6.02 14.03 18.40
C ILE A 316 -6.52 15.06 17.39
N ARG A 317 -7.10 16.18 17.86
CA ARG A 317 -7.59 17.27 16.98
C ARG A 317 -6.46 17.87 16.14
N ASP A 318 -5.30 18.09 16.72
CA ASP A 318 -4.11 18.57 16.00
C ASP A 318 -3.66 17.54 14.95
N GLY A 319 -3.68 16.23 15.27
CA GLY A 319 -3.35 15.15 14.33
C GLY A 319 -4.31 15.10 13.14
N ILE A 320 -5.61 15.22 13.38
CA ILE A 320 -6.63 15.30 12.32
C ILE A 320 -6.39 16.55 11.47
N LYS A 321 -6.23 17.72 12.10
CA LYS A 321 -6.04 19.00 11.42
C LYS A 321 -4.80 18.99 10.52
N TYR A 322 -3.63 18.69 11.08
CA TYR A 322 -2.38 18.74 10.32
C TYR A 322 -2.28 17.58 9.31
N GLY A 323 -2.84 16.41 9.63
CA GLY A 323 -2.95 15.31 8.69
C GLY A 323 -3.72 15.71 7.44
N LEU A 324 -4.90 16.30 7.59
CA LEU A 324 -5.71 16.79 6.46
C LEU A 324 -5.03 17.93 5.70
N ILE A 325 -4.46 18.91 6.39
CA ILE A 325 -3.78 20.06 5.74
C ILE A 325 -2.60 19.58 4.89
N TYR A 326 -1.73 18.75 5.45
CA TYR A 326 -0.53 18.31 4.73
C TYR A 326 -0.87 17.34 3.58
N THR A 327 -1.85 16.46 3.76
CA THR A 327 -2.32 15.60 2.67
C THR A 327 -2.93 16.44 1.54
N THR A 328 -3.76 17.43 1.86
CA THR A 328 -4.34 18.33 0.86
C THR A 328 -3.27 19.12 0.11
N ALA A 329 -2.26 19.64 0.83
CA ALA A 329 -1.15 20.36 0.20
C ALA A 329 -0.35 19.47 -0.78
N LEU A 330 -0.08 18.20 -0.40
CA LEU A 330 0.56 17.23 -1.29
C LEU A 330 -0.29 16.91 -2.53
N MET A 331 -1.60 16.81 -2.36
CA MET A 331 -2.51 16.54 -3.48
C MET A 331 -2.62 17.74 -4.43
N ILE A 332 -2.62 18.96 -3.90
CA ILE A 332 -2.55 20.18 -4.74
C ILE A 332 -1.25 20.19 -5.57
N LEU A 333 -0.12 19.85 -4.96
CA LEU A 333 1.13 19.70 -5.68
C LEU A 333 1.02 18.62 -6.80
N GLY A 334 0.39 17.48 -6.49
CA GLY A 334 0.12 16.43 -7.47
C GLY A 334 -0.74 16.93 -8.64
N ILE A 335 -1.81 17.70 -8.37
CA ILE A 335 -2.63 18.32 -9.42
C ILE A 335 -1.80 19.28 -10.27
N LEU A 336 -1.03 20.17 -9.64
CA LEU A 336 -0.21 21.13 -10.37
C LEU A 336 0.76 20.42 -11.33
N ILE A 337 1.41 19.36 -10.89
CA ILE A 337 2.32 18.59 -11.73
C ILE A 337 1.57 17.95 -12.90
N THR A 338 0.41 17.35 -12.66
CA THR A 338 -0.37 16.66 -13.70
C THR A 338 -1.04 17.62 -14.68
N GLU A 339 -1.43 18.82 -14.24
CA GLU A 339 -2.07 19.84 -15.09
C GLU A 339 -1.05 20.67 -15.89
N ILE A 340 0.14 20.92 -15.35
CA ILE A 340 1.19 21.69 -16.04
C ILE A 340 1.91 20.84 -17.09
N PHE A 341 2.13 19.56 -16.81
CA PHE A 341 2.97 18.69 -17.62
C PHE A 341 2.26 17.49 -18.30
N PRO A 342 0.98 17.57 -18.72
CA PRO A 342 0.28 16.41 -19.27
C PRO A 342 0.91 15.94 -20.59
N ASP A 343 1.40 16.87 -21.42
CA ASP A 343 2.07 16.55 -22.68
C ASP A 343 3.45 15.90 -22.47
N ALA A 344 4.18 16.32 -21.46
CA ALA A 344 5.46 15.71 -21.09
C ALA A 344 5.26 14.26 -20.64
N PHE A 345 4.25 13.99 -19.81
CA PHE A 345 3.90 12.62 -19.42
C PHE A 345 3.43 11.79 -20.60
N ALA A 346 2.62 12.35 -21.52
CA ALA A 346 2.18 11.64 -22.73
C ALA A 346 3.36 11.26 -23.63
N THR A 347 4.40 12.09 -23.69
CA THR A 347 5.63 11.82 -24.44
C THR A 347 6.49 10.80 -23.69
N LEU A 348 6.67 10.95 -22.38
CA LEU A 348 7.46 10.04 -21.54
C LEU A 348 6.93 8.60 -21.62
N PHE A 349 5.61 8.43 -21.60
CA PHE A 349 4.96 7.12 -21.67
C PHE A 349 4.71 6.64 -23.10
N ASN A 350 5.15 7.37 -24.13
CA ASN A 350 4.93 7.06 -25.55
C ASN A 350 3.44 6.73 -25.84
N ALA A 351 2.55 7.62 -25.44
CA ALA A 351 1.10 7.38 -25.46
C ALA A 351 0.51 7.17 -26.89
N GLY A 352 1.24 7.49 -27.96
CA GLY A 352 0.89 7.20 -29.35
C GLY A 352 -0.54 7.64 -29.69
N GLN A 353 -1.33 6.70 -30.22
CA GLN A 353 -2.75 6.93 -30.57
C GLN A 353 -3.66 7.20 -29.36
N SER A 354 -3.22 6.85 -28.15
CA SER A 354 -3.96 7.07 -26.92
C SER A 354 -3.73 8.46 -26.29
N ARG A 355 -2.86 9.30 -26.90
CA ARG A 355 -2.43 10.60 -26.35
C ARG A 355 -3.59 11.51 -25.95
N THR A 356 -4.57 11.68 -26.84
CA THR A 356 -5.74 12.55 -26.59
C THR A 356 -6.55 12.09 -25.40
N TYR A 357 -6.81 10.78 -25.30
CA TYR A 357 -7.53 10.21 -24.15
C TYR A 357 -6.71 10.25 -22.87
N PHE A 358 -5.39 10.07 -22.95
CA PHE A 358 -4.49 10.17 -21.82
C PHE A 358 -4.46 11.59 -21.24
N ILE A 359 -4.29 12.62 -22.09
CA ILE A 359 -4.31 14.03 -21.65
C ILE A 359 -5.67 14.39 -21.06
N SER A 360 -6.77 13.92 -21.67
CA SER A 360 -8.12 14.10 -21.14
C SER A 360 -8.27 13.44 -19.75
N ALA A 361 -7.77 12.22 -19.58
CA ALA A 361 -7.76 11.54 -18.28
C ALA A 361 -6.92 12.31 -17.26
N MET A 362 -5.72 12.76 -17.63
CA MET A 362 -4.84 13.56 -16.77
C MET A 362 -5.59 14.78 -16.22
N ARG A 363 -6.23 15.57 -17.07
CA ARG A 363 -6.89 16.82 -16.67
C ARG A 363 -8.17 16.60 -15.86
N ILE A 364 -8.98 15.60 -16.20
CA ILE A 364 -10.27 15.39 -15.51
C ILE A 364 -10.07 14.64 -14.21
N ILE A 365 -9.30 13.54 -14.22
CA ILE A 365 -9.16 12.70 -13.04
C ILE A 365 -8.28 13.37 -11.98
N SER A 366 -7.29 14.20 -12.35
CA SER A 366 -6.44 14.92 -11.39
C SER A 366 -7.25 15.80 -10.43
N ILE A 367 -8.40 16.35 -10.87
CA ILE A 367 -9.33 17.11 -10.02
C ILE A 367 -9.74 16.29 -8.79
N SER A 368 -9.83 14.97 -8.93
CA SER A 368 -10.19 14.07 -7.83
C SER A 368 -9.11 13.96 -6.75
N PHE A 369 -7.86 14.30 -7.01
CA PHE A 369 -6.73 14.04 -6.11
C PHE A 369 -6.89 14.68 -4.74
N ILE A 370 -7.45 15.89 -4.65
CA ILE A 370 -7.72 16.54 -3.35
C ILE A 370 -8.65 15.67 -2.52
N PHE A 371 -9.78 15.27 -3.09
CA PHE A 371 -10.79 14.45 -2.39
C PHE A 371 -10.24 13.05 -2.09
N ALA A 372 -9.51 12.45 -3.03
CA ALA A 372 -8.85 11.16 -2.84
C ALA A 372 -7.84 11.20 -1.68
N GLY A 373 -7.01 12.24 -1.60
CA GLY A 373 -6.09 12.44 -0.50
C GLY A 373 -6.80 12.61 0.85
N ILE A 374 -7.85 13.42 0.91
CA ILE A 374 -8.68 13.58 2.11
C ILE A 374 -9.28 12.23 2.53
N ASN A 375 -9.81 11.45 1.59
CA ASN A 375 -10.36 10.11 1.86
C ASN A 375 -9.28 9.14 2.38
N ILE A 376 -8.05 9.20 1.85
CA ILE A 376 -6.92 8.40 2.34
C ILE A 376 -6.53 8.84 3.75
N ALA A 377 -6.49 10.14 4.04
CA ALA A 377 -6.25 10.65 5.38
C ALA A 377 -7.36 10.20 6.37
N TYR A 378 -8.63 10.26 5.96
CA TYR A 378 -9.75 9.74 6.76
C TYR A 378 -9.57 8.26 7.12
N GLN A 379 -9.11 7.42 6.17
CA GLN A 379 -8.84 6.02 6.47
C GLN A 379 -7.83 5.86 7.61
N GLY A 380 -6.72 6.61 7.59
CA GLY A 380 -5.73 6.60 8.67
C GLY A 380 -6.28 7.10 10.01
N ILE A 381 -7.08 8.16 9.98
CA ILE A 381 -7.75 8.70 11.18
C ILE A 381 -8.71 7.66 11.78
N TYR A 382 -9.52 7.00 10.95
CA TYR A 382 -10.46 5.98 11.44
C TYR A 382 -9.72 4.77 12.01
N GLN A 383 -8.71 4.26 11.33
CA GLN A 383 -7.87 3.17 11.82
C GLN A 383 -7.23 3.50 13.18
N ALA A 384 -6.78 4.72 13.36
CA ALA A 384 -6.22 5.21 14.62
C ALA A 384 -7.23 5.28 15.77
N LEU A 385 -8.49 5.53 15.43
CA LEU A 385 -9.61 5.66 16.39
C LEU A 385 -10.50 4.41 16.46
N ASP A 386 -9.98 3.21 16.14
CA ASP A 386 -10.71 1.93 16.09
C ASP A 386 -11.86 1.89 15.06
N GLY A 387 -11.87 2.78 14.08
CA GLY A 387 -12.89 2.86 13.02
C GLY A 387 -12.54 2.01 11.79
N GLY A 388 -12.15 0.75 11.98
CA GLY A 388 -11.80 -0.14 10.85
C GLY A 388 -12.93 -0.32 9.85
N LEU A 389 -14.17 -0.45 10.32
CA LEU A 389 -15.35 -0.58 9.45
C LEU A 389 -15.61 0.70 8.66
N GLU A 390 -15.50 1.87 9.27
CA GLU A 390 -15.65 3.15 8.57
C GLU A 390 -14.58 3.32 7.50
N SER A 391 -13.34 2.91 7.78
CA SER A 391 -12.25 2.87 6.79
C SER A 391 -12.57 1.95 5.61
N LEU A 392 -13.15 0.76 5.87
CA LEU A 392 -13.56 -0.18 4.84
C LEU A 392 -14.70 0.38 3.99
N VAL A 393 -15.73 0.98 4.62
CA VAL A 393 -16.88 1.56 3.90
C VAL A 393 -16.41 2.65 2.93
N ILE A 394 -15.50 3.53 3.35
CA ILE A 394 -14.93 4.54 2.44
C ILE A 394 -14.20 3.87 1.27
N SER A 395 -13.43 2.81 1.53
CA SER A 395 -12.74 2.07 0.45
C SER A 395 -13.72 1.43 -0.52
N LEU A 396 -14.81 0.82 -0.01
CA LEU A 396 -15.87 0.24 -0.84
C LEU A 396 -16.58 1.28 -1.71
N LEU A 397 -16.94 2.44 -1.13
CA LEU A 397 -17.55 3.53 -1.89
C LEU A 397 -16.65 4.01 -3.03
N ARG A 398 -15.37 4.22 -2.74
CA ARG A 398 -14.38 4.74 -3.70
C ARG A 398 -14.04 3.76 -4.81
N GLN A 399 -13.96 2.47 -4.50
CA GLN A 399 -13.33 1.49 -5.41
C GLN A 399 -14.33 0.53 -6.05
N LEU A 400 -15.55 0.44 -5.53
CA LEU A 400 -16.56 -0.51 -6.01
C LEU A 400 -17.92 0.13 -6.20
N VAL A 401 -18.53 0.63 -5.11
CA VAL A 401 -19.96 0.92 -5.02
C VAL A 401 -20.37 2.14 -5.85
N ILE A 402 -19.53 3.16 -5.96
CA ILE A 402 -19.85 4.38 -6.71
C ILE A 402 -19.14 4.39 -8.06
N ILE A 403 -17.84 4.18 -8.09
CA ILE A 403 -17.04 4.37 -9.30
C ILE A 403 -17.44 3.41 -10.43
N LEU A 404 -17.61 2.11 -10.13
CA LEU A 404 -17.87 1.11 -11.16
C LEU A 404 -19.27 1.23 -11.77
N PRO A 405 -20.36 1.37 -11.00
CA PRO A 405 -21.67 1.63 -11.56
C PRO A 405 -21.72 2.93 -12.35
N LEU A 406 -21.10 4.00 -11.86
CA LEU A 406 -21.09 5.29 -12.54
C LEU A 406 -20.32 5.23 -13.85
N ALA A 407 -19.13 4.64 -13.87
CA ALA A 407 -18.35 4.43 -15.08
C ALA A 407 -19.10 3.50 -16.07
N GLY A 408 -19.78 2.47 -15.57
CA GLY A 408 -20.62 1.58 -16.35
C GLY A 408 -21.76 2.33 -17.05
N ILE A 409 -22.52 3.15 -16.32
CA ILE A 409 -23.59 4.00 -16.86
C ILE A 409 -23.00 4.96 -17.91
N PHE A 410 -21.92 5.66 -17.60
CA PHE A 410 -21.30 6.59 -18.54
C PHE A 410 -20.78 5.89 -19.79
N SER A 411 -20.30 4.65 -19.68
CA SER A 411 -19.89 3.86 -20.84
C SER A 411 -21.03 3.55 -21.82
N ILE A 412 -22.26 3.44 -21.32
CA ILE A 412 -23.46 3.24 -22.18
C ILE A 412 -23.68 4.47 -23.06
N PHE A 413 -23.63 5.68 -22.50
CA PHE A 413 -23.77 6.93 -23.27
C PHE A 413 -22.65 7.09 -24.31
N VAL A 414 -21.42 6.70 -23.96
CA VAL A 414 -20.30 6.74 -24.89
C VAL A 414 -20.49 5.74 -26.03
N LYS A 415 -20.91 4.49 -25.73
CA LYS A 415 -21.15 3.47 -26.74
C LYS A 415 -22.30 3.84 -27.69
N ASN A 416 -23.29 4.55 -27.20
CA ASN A 416 -24.42 5.04 -28.02
C ASN A 416 -24.07 6.31 -28.83
N GLY A 417 -22.84 6.81 -28.75
CA GLY A 417 -22.40 8.00 -29.48
C GLY A 417 -22.94 9.33 -28.95
N THR A 418 -23.61 9.33 -27.79
CA THR A 418 -24.19 10.53 -27.17
C THR A 418 -23.21 11.33 -26.36
N ALA A 419 -22.05 10.75 -26.02
CA ALA A 419 -20.98 11.41 -25.26
C ALA A 419 -19.59 10.90 -25.68
N GLY A 420 -18.56 11.72 -25.42
CA GLY A 420 -17.18 11.33 -25.59
C GLY A 420 -16.63 10.51 -24.42
N ILE A 421 -15.49 9.84 -24.62
CA ILE A 421 -14.79 9.01 -23.60
C ILE A 421 -14.50 9.79 -22.31
N SER A 422 -14.28 11.10 -22.41
CA SER A 422 -14.06 11.99 -21.26
C SER A 422 -15.17 11.94 -20.21
N LEU A 423 -16.39 11.57 -20.60
CA LEU A 423 -17.48 11.38 -19.63
C LEU A 423 -17.16 10.28 -18.62
N ILE A 424 -16.49 9.19 -19.03
CA ILE A 424 -16.12 8.09 -18.13
C ILE A 424 -15.10 8.58 -17.08
N TRP A 425 -14.20 9.50 -17.45
CA TRP A 425 -13.23 10.06 -16.51
C TRP A 425 -13.88 10.84 -15.37
N TRP A 426 -15.04 11.46 -15.60
CA TRP A 426 -15.78 12.16 -14.56
C TRP A 426 -16.30 11.23 -13.44
N SER A 427 -16.34 9.92 -13.66
CA SER A 427 -16.67 8.97 -12.60
C SER A 427 -15.73 9.09 -11.39
N PHE A 428 -14.44 9.43 -11.60
CA PHE A 428 -13.46 9.57 -10.53
C PHE A 428 -13.72 10.79 -9.64
N PRO A 429 -13.80 12.04 -10.15
CA PRO A 429 -14.09 13.22 -9.34
C PRO A 429 -15.40 13.12 -8.58
N ILE A 430 -16.47 12.62 -9.23
CA ILE A 430 -17.77 12.45 -8.59
C ILE A 430 -17.69 11.43 -7.45
N THR A 431 -17.06 10.29 -7.69
CA THR A 431 -16.88 9.24 -6.67
C THR A 431 -16.10 9.76 -5.46
N GLU A 432 -14.97 10.40 -5.69
CA GLU A 432 -14.12 10.87 -4.59
C GLU A 432 -14.78 11.99 -3.79
N LEU A 433 -15.55 12.87 -4.44
CA LEU A 433 -16.33 13.92 -3.77
C LEU A 433 -17.43 13.32 -2.88
N VAL A 434 -18.20 12.36 -3.40
CA VAL A 434 -19.29 11.69 -2.64
C VAL A 434 -18.70 10.91 -1.46
N ALA A 435 -17.61 10.17 -1.69
CA ALA A 435 -16.91 9.46 -0.62
C ALA A 435 -16.34 10.42 0.44
N CYS A 436 -15.84 11.59 0.04
CA CYS A 436 -15.35 12.61 0.96
C CYS A 436 -16.47 13.18 1.84
N ALA A 437 -17.65 13.43 1.28
CA ALA A 437 -18.82 13.85 2.04
C ALA A 437 -19.28 12.78 3.06
N ALA A 438 -19.33 11.51 2.66
CA ALA A 438 -19.61 10.39 3.56
C ALA A 438 -18.53 10.27 4.64
N GLY A 439 -17.25 10.43 4.27
CA GLY A 439 -16.12 10.42 5.19
C GLY A 439 -16.22 11.52 6.24
N TYR A 440 -16.58 12.73 5.85
CA TYR A 440 -16.79 13.81 6.81
C TYR A 440 -17.89 13.47 7.84
N ALA A 441 -19.00 12.86 7.39
CA ALA A 441 -20.07 12.43 8.29
C ALA A 441 -19.58 11.36 9.28
N PHE A 442 -18.78 10.38 8.82
CA PHE A 442 -18.17 9.39 9.70
C PHE A 442 -17.16 10.01 10.68
N LEU A 443 -16.33 10.95 10.21
CA LEU A 443 -15.40 11.66 11.08
C LEU A 443 -16.12 12.37 12.22
N LYS A 444 -17.21 13.09 11.91
CA LYS A 444 -18.03 13.77 12.91
C LYS A 444 -18.63 12.78 13.92
N LYS A 445 -19.14 11.65 13.46
CA LYS A 445 -19.70 10.58 14.31
C LYS A 445 -18.63 9.96 15.22
N ILE A 446 -17.47 9.60 14.67
CA ILE A 446 -16.36 9.00 15.42
C ILE A 446 -15.81 10.01 16.45
N SER A 447 -15.62 11.27 16.04
CA SER A 447 -15.15 12.33 16.94
C SER A 447 -16.08 12.51 18.13
N LYS A 448 -17.39 12.60 17.90
CA LYS A 448 -18.39 12.72 18.96
C LYS A 448 -18.40 11.52 19.90
N ASN A 449 -18.30 10.30 19.36
CA ASN A 449 -18.45 9.07 20.14
C ASN A 449 -17.19 8.64 20.88
N ARG A 450 -16.00 8.98 20.35
CA ARG A 450 -14.72 8.47 20.85
C ARG A 450 -13.79 9.57 21.35
N VAL A 451 -13.75 10.72 20.69
CA VAL A 451 -12.82 11.80 21.08
C VAL A 451 -13.43 12.72 22.13
N GLU A 452 -14.69 13.13 21.96
CA GLU A 452 -15.34 14.03 22.92
C GLU A 452 -15.64 13.36 24.25
N LYS A 453 -15.75 12.04 24.30
CA LYS A 453 -15.98 11.25 25.53
C LYS A 453 -14.69 10.95 26.32
N LEU A 454 -13.52 11.29 25.82
CA LEU A 454 -12.30 11.21 26.60
C LEU A 454 -12.42 12.18 27.79
N SER A 455 -11.95 11.79 28.94
CA SER A 455 -11.92 12.63 30.16
C SER A 455 -10.91 13.77 30.05
#